data_2566e5635e15182f77ba279dc59e954d
#
_entry.id   2566e5635e15182f77ba279dc59e954d
#
_cell.length_a   1.000
_cell.length_b   1.000
_cell.length_c   1.000
_cell.angle_alpha   90.00
_cell.angle_beta   90.00
_cell.angle_gamma   90.00
#
_symmetry.space_group_name_H-M   'P 1'
#
loop_
_entity.id
_entity.type
_entity.pdbx_description
1 polymer ?
#
loop_
_entity_poly.entity_id
_entity_poly.type
_entity_poly.pdbx_seq_one_letter_code
_entity_poly.pdbx_strand_id
1 'polypeptide(L)'
;LLIPGVSAWARPHPKALYTHSVAEGVFRVFYTTEGKHAVPADDVDGNAVPDRVDDILVQLKAADWFYQTQLGLVPPLKHSRYTQSDGIEVHVQHFDQGTGLAFDEPTKPNWFEGQSSTAPTLKIKIGSQVDPRLSTTPAHELFHVYQYAYSPFKTKWFTEGMARWLEEPFS
;
A
#
# COMPACT_ATOMS: atom_id res chain seq x y z
N LEU A 1 -17.96 -41.38 1.59
CA LEU A 1 -16.60 -40.81 1.48
C LEU A 1 -16.73 -39.31 1.77
N LEU A 2 -16.33 -38.87 2.96
CA LEU A 2 -16.27 -37.47 3.34
C LEU A 2 -14.96 -36.90 2.79
N ILE A 3 -15.04 -35.82 2.01
CA ILE A 3 -13.88 -35.04 1.58
C ILE A 3 -13.50 -34.14 2.73
N PRO A 4 -12.32 -34.28 3.36
CA PRO A 4 -11.88 -33.37 4.40
C PRO A 4 -11.24 -32.16 3.77
N GLY A 5 -11.66 -30.94 4.16
CA GLY A 5 -10.82 -29.77 4.01
C GLY A 5 -11.38 -28.59 3.22
N VAL A 6 -12.69 -28.32 3.27
CA VAL A 6 -13.17 -26.97 2.98
C VAL A 6 -13.38 -26.26 4.32
N SER A 7 -12.39 -25.48 4.72
CA SER A 7 -12.48 -24.66 5.92
C SER A 7 -13.67 -23.70 5.79
N ALA A 8 -14.60 -23.79 6.74
CA ALA A 8 -15.85 -23.02 6.80
C ALA A 8 -15.64 -21.52 7.12
N TRP A 9 -14.44 -20.98 6.90
CA TRP A 9 -14.03 -19.62 7.30
C TRP A 9 -14.00 -18.59 6.16
N ALA A 10 -14.31 -18.99 4.93
CA ALA A 10 -14.41 -18.09 3.79
C ALA A 10 -15.83 -17.52 3.65
N ARG A 11 -16.37 -16.88 4.71
CA ARG A 11 -17.46 -15.95 4.52
C ARG A 11 -16.86 -14.56 4.42
N PRO A 12 -16.99 -13.88 3.26
CA PRO A 12 -16.65 -12.46 3.20
C PRO A 12 -17.46 -11.75 4.29
N HIS A 13 -16.79 -11.01 5.15
CA HIS A 13 -17.49 -10.11 6.07
C HIS A 13 -18.36 -9.19 5.21
N PRO A 14 -19.68 -9.09 5.43
CA PRO A 14 -20.60 -8.33 4.55
C PRO A 14 -20.33 -6.82 4.49
N LYS A 15 -19.18 -6.37 4.99
CA LYS A 15 -18.68 -4.98 4.95
C LYS A 15 -17.19 -4.88 4.56
N ALA A 16 -16.59 -5.93 4.02
CA ALA A 16 -15.22 -5.82 3.55
C ALA A 16 -15.18 -4.90 2.31
N LEU A 17 -14.53 -3.74 2.45
CA LEU A 17 -14.31 -2.81 1.35
C LEU A 17 -13.48 -3.44 0.23
N TYR A 18 -12.63 -4.41 0.59
CA TYR A 18 -11.71 -5.09 -0.31
C TYR A 18 -12.08 -6.57 -0.42
N THR A 19 -12.07 -7.08 -1.65
CA THR A 19 -12.37 -8.48 -1.96
C THR A 19 -11.12 -9.30 -2.27
N HIS A 20 -10.00 -8.61 -2.56
CA HIS A 20 -8.73 -9.22 -2.94
C HIS A 20 -7.58 -8.59 -2.18
N SER A 21 -6.50 -9.34 -2.05
CA SER A 21 -5.22 -8.85 -1.55
C SER A 21 -4.06 -9.57 -2.21
N VAL A 22 -2.94 -8.87 -2.34
CA VAL A 22 -1.66 -9.41 -2.78
C VAL A 22 -0.56 -8.89 -1.86
N ALA A 23 0.42 -9.73 -1.54
CA ALA A 23 1.54 -9.34 -0.70
C ALA A 23 2.85 -9.59 -1.42
N GLU A 24 3.74 -8.59 -1.42
CA GLU A 24 5.09 -8.69 -1.96
C GLU A 24 6.06 -7.90 -1.09
N GLY A 25 7.07 -8.59 -0.55
CA GLY A 25 8.02 -8.00 0.39
C GLY A 25 7.31 -7.46 1.64
N VAL A 26 7.45 -6.17 1.91
CA VAL A 26 6.82 -5.49 3.05
C VAL A 26 5.45 -4.92 2.72
N PHE A 27 5.06 -4.90 1.45
CA PHE A 27 3.81 -4.32 0.98
C PHE A 27 2.69 -5.35 0.94
N ARG A 28 1.51 -4.94 1.37
CA ARG A 28 0.26 -5.72 1.36
C ARG A 28 -0.82 -4.86 0.71
N VAL A 29 -1.15 -5.14 -0.54
CA VAL A 29 -2.12 -4.35 -1.31
C VAL A 29 -3.50 -4.96 -1.21
N PHE A 30 -4.46 -4.16 -0.80
CA PHE A 30 -5.88 -4.50 -0.68
C PHE A 30 -6.68 -3.77 -1.75
N TYR A 31 -7.47 -4.47 -2.54
CA TYR A 31 -8.24 -3.90 -3.64
C TYR A 31 -9.56 -4.63 -3.88
N THR A 32 -10.39 -4.08 -4.75
CA THR A 32 -11.58 -4.73 -5.29
C THR A 32 -11.70 -4.45 -6.78
N THR A 33 -12.30 -5.38 -7.51
CA THR A 33 -12.60 -5.24 -8.95
C THR A 33 -14.06 -4.89 -9.22
N GLU A 34 -14.85 -4.68 -8.15
CA GLU A 34 -16.28 -4.38 -8.24
C GLU A 34 -16.66 -3.12 -7.44
N GLY A 35 -17.72 -2.44 -7.89
CA GLY A 35 -18.30 -1.29 -7.20
C GLY A 35 -17.51 0.01 -7.33
N LYS A 36 -17.81 0.99 -6.47
CA LYS A 36 -17.23 2.36 -6.53
C LYS A 36 -15.71 2.37 -6.41
N HIS A 37 -15.14 1.43 -5.66
CA HIS A 37 -13.73 1.38 -5.35
C HIS A 37 -12.92 0.47 -6.28
N ALA A 38 -13.56 -0.04 -7.32
CA ALA A 38 -12.93 -0.98 -8.25
C ALA A 38 -11.69 -0.40 -8.92
N VAL A 39 -10.67 -1.23 -9.06
CA VAL A 39 -9.59 -1.04 -10.02
C VAL A 39 -10.00 -1.64 -11.36
N PRO A 40 -9.44 -1.18 -12.51
CA PRO A 40 -9.55 -1.90 -13.77
C PRO A 40 -9.13 -3.36 -13.60
N ALA A 41 -9.86 -4.27 -14.25
CA ALA A 41 -9.62 -5.71 -14.10
C ALA A 41 -8.70 -6.28 -15.20
N ASP A 42 -8.04 -5.41 -15.98
CA ASP A 42 -7.07 -5.82 -17.00
C ASP A 42 -5.91 -6.56 -16.33
N ASP A 43 -5.57 -7.74 -16.87
CA ASP A 43 -4.52 -8.63 -16.41
C ASP A 43 -3.86 -9.22 -17.69
N VAL A 44 -2.89 -8.50 -18.23
CA VAL A 44 -2.25 -8.80 -19.51
C VAL A 44 -1.26 -9.95 -19.39
N ASP A 45 -0.59 -10.08 -18.24
CA ASP A 45 0.39 -11.15 -18.01
C ASP A 45 -0.22 -12.45 -17.47
N GLY A 46 -1.51 -12.43 -17.09
CA GLY A 46 -2.26 -13.62 -16.68
C GLY A 46 -1.90 -14.13 -15.30
N ASN A 47 -1.38 -13.26 -14.42
CA ASN A 47 -0.95 -13.65 -13.07
C ASN A 47 -2.09 -13.63 -12.02
N ALA A 48 -3.32 -13.32 -12.43
CA ALA A 48 -4.53 -13.17 -11.63
C ALA A 48 -4.52 -11.94 -10.68
N VAL A 49 -3.60 -11.00 -10.90
CA VAL A 49 -3.58 -9.68 -10.26
C VAL A 49 -3.82 -8.63 -11.35
N PRO A 50 -4.73 -7.67 -11.16
CA PRO A 50 -4.91 -6.61 -12.15
C PRO A 50 -3.62 -5.81 -12.39
N ASP A 51 -3.30 -5.52 -13.66
CA ASP A 51 -2.12 -4.73 -14.07
C ASP A 51 -1.96 -3.45 -13.25
N ARG A 52 -3.08 -2.81 -12.91
CA ARG A 52 -3.10 -1.61 -12.07
C ARG A 52 -2.48 -1.83 -10.70
N VAL A 53 -2.71 -3.00 -10.11
CA VAL A 53 -2.19 -3.37 -8.78
C VAL A 53 -0.72 -3.73 -8.89
N ASP A 54 -0.32 -4.43 -9.96
CA ASP A 54 1.08 -4.75 -10.24
C ASP A 54 1.90 -3.47 -10.46
N ASP A 55 1.39 -2.52 -11.24
CA ASP A 55 2.05 -1.23 -11.47
C ASP A 55 2.24 -0.43 -10.17
N ILE A 56 1.26 -0.48 -9.25
CA ILE A 56 1.39 0.11 -7.90
C ILE A 56 2.55 -0.57 -7.15
N LEU A 57 2.60 -1.91 -7.13
CA LEU A 57 3.65 -2.66 -6.44
C LEU A 57 5.03 -2.38 -7.04
N VAL A 58 5.14 -2.35 -8.36
CA VAL A 58 6.39 -2.02 -9.07
C VAL A 58 6.89 -0.65 -8.65
N GLN A 59 6.04 0.37 -8.67
CA GLN A 59 6.43 1.73 -8.30
C GLN A 59 6.80 1.82 -6.80
N LEU A 60 6.05 1.19 -5.90
CA LEU A 60 6.36 1.17 -4.46
C LEU A 60 7.71 0.52 -4.19
N LYS A 61 8.01 -0.61 -4.82
CA LYS A 61 9.28 -1.32 -4.65
C LYS A 61 10.45 -0.51 -5.20
N ALA A 62 10.26 0.12 -6.36
CA ALA A 62 11.28 0.99 -6.94
C ALA A 62 11.56 2.20 -6.04
N ALA A 63 10.50 2.82 -5.49
CA ALA A 63 10.62 3.95 -4.57
C ALA A 63 11.31 3.53 -3.25
N ASP A 64 10.89 2.42 -2.66
CA ASP A 64 11.48 1.87 -1.43
C ASP A 64 12.99 1.60 -1.62
N TRP A 65 13.34 0.94 -2.73
CA TRP A 65 14.74 0.70 -3.09
C TRP A 65 15.52 2.03 -3.24
N PHE A 66 14.97 3.00 -3.95
CA PHE A 66 15.61 4.30 -4.18
C PHE A 66 15.85 5.05 -2.87
N TYR A 67 14.84 5.11 -1.99
CA TYR A 67 14.97 5.81 -0.71
C TYR A 67 16.01 5.15 0.20
N GLN A 68 16.11 3.83 0.20
CA GLN A 68 17.12 3.12 0.98
C GLN A 68 18.52 3.21 0.39
N THR A 69 18.67 3.03 -0.92
CA THR A 69 19.99 2.84 -1.54
C THR A 69 20.62 4.13 -2.05
N GLN A 70 19.82 5.06 -2.58
CA GLN A 70 20.32 6.30 -3.13
C GLN A 70 20.31 7.44 -2.10
N LEU A 71 19.29 7.47 -1.22
CA LEU A 71 19.18 8.50 -0.19
C LEU A 71 19.72 8.03 1.17
N GLY A 72 20.01 6.75 1.34
CA GLY A 72 20.53 6.18 2.59
C GLY A 72 19.51 6.24 3.75
N LEU A 73 18.21 6.32 3.45
CA LEU A 73 17.19 6.38 4.48
C LEU A 73 16.96 5.02 5.13
N VAL A 74 16.77 5.01 6.43
CA VAL A 74 16.37 3.80 7.17
C VAL A 74 14.93 3.46 6.81
N PRO A 75 14.64 2.21 6.40
CA PRO A 75 13.27 1.79 6.09
C PRO A 75 12.33 2.02 7.27
N PRO A 76 11.09 2.47 7.05
CA PRO A 76 10.16 2.78 8.13
C PRO A 76 10.00 1.66 9.16
N LEU A 77 9.88 0.41 8.71
CA LEU A 77 9.74 -0.76 9.58
C LEU A 77 10.99 -1.11 10.40
N LYS A 78 12.15 -0.56 10.07
CA LYS A 78 13.39 -0.67 10.85
C LYS A 78 13.66 0.55 11.71
N HIS A 79 12.85 1.59 11.58
CA HIS A 79 12.99 2.80 12.37
C HIS A 79 12.42 2.60 13.77
N SER A 80 13.05 3.20 14.80
CA SER A 80 12.67 3.04 16.22
C SER A 80 11.20 3.35 16.50
N ARG A 81 10.58 4.24 15.73
CA ARG A 81 9.17 4.61 15.86
C ARG A 81 8.20 3.46 15.51
N TYR A 82 8.59 2.56 14.61
CA TYR A 82 7.69 1.56 14.03
C TYR A 82 8.15 0.11 14.21
N THR A 83 9.01 -0.13 15.21
CA THR A 83 9.60 -1.46 15.47
C THR A 83 8.60 -2.57 15.76
N GLN A 84 7.35 -2.23 16.11
CA GLN A 84 6.28 -3.21 16.34
C GLN A 84 5.44 -3.50 15.08
N SER A 85 5.68 -2.77 14.00
CA SER A 85 4.97 -2.96 12.74
C SER A 85 5.69 -3.95 11.84
N ASP A 86 4.94 -4.79 11.13
CA ASP A 86 5.51 -5.87 10.31
C ASP A 86 5.19 -5.72 8.81
N GLY A 87 4.54 -4.64 8.41
CA GLY A 87 4.21 -4.39 7.01
C GLY A 87 3.64 -3.01 6.73
N ILE A 88 3.53 -2.69 5.46
CA ILE A 88 2.89 -1.48 4.94
C ILE A 88 1.66 -1.92 4.15
N GLU A 89 0.48 -1.61 4.67
CA GLU A 89 -0.77 -1.84 3.97
C GLU A 89 -1.06 -0.73 2.95
N VAL A 90 -1.37 -1.13 1.76
CA VAL A 90 -1.72 -0.26 0.63
C VAL A 90 -3.18 -0.50 0.28
N HIS A 91 -4.02 0.47 0.55
CA HIS A 91 -5.46 0.37 0.35
C HIS A 91 -5.86 1.10 -0.92
N VAL A 92 -6.23 0.36 -1.96
CA VAL A 92 -6.66 0.94 -3.23
C VAL A 92 -8.16 1.18 -3.20
N GLN A 93 -8.57 2.45 -3.21
CA GLN A 93 -9.97 2.85 -3.09
C GLN A 93 -10.25 4.13 -3.87
N HIS A 94 -11.51 4.37 -4.22
CA HIS A 94 -11.91 5.63 -4.85
C HIS A 94 -11.81 6.80 -3.86
N PHE A 95 -11.29 7.93 -4.34
CA PHE A 95 -11.30 9.20 -3.64
C PHE A 95 -12.22 10.19 -4.37
N ASP A 96 -13.03 10.92 -3.62
CA ASP A 96 -13.81 12.03 -4.18
C ASP A 96 -12.92 13.27 -4.41
N GLN A 97 -11.83 13.40 -3.65
CA GLN A 97 -10.81 14.45 -3.79
C GLN A 97 -9.43 13.89 -3.43
N GLY A 98 -8.40 14.32 -4.19
CA GLY A 98 -7.04 13.83 -4.02
C GLY A 98 -6.80 12.47 -4.67
N THR A 99 -5.57 11.99 -4.57
CA THR A 99 -5.12 10.75 -5.22
C THR A 99 -4.49 9.76 -4.26
N GLY A 100 -4.09 10.20 -3.07
CA GLY A 100 -3.45 9.36 -2.07
C GLY A 100 -3.53 9.95 -0.66
N LEU A 101 -3.12 9.16 0.31
CA LEU A 101 -3.02 9.55 1.72
C LEU A 101 -2.13 8.57 2.49
N ALA A 102 -1.08 9.07 3.15
CA ALA A 102 -0.28 8.31 4.10
C ALA A 102 -0.70 8.59 5.55
N PHE A 103 -0.62 7.54 6.38
CA PHE A 103 -0.92 7.62 7.80
C PHE A 103 0.38 7.54 8.61
N ASP A 104 0.47 8.34 9.68
CA ASP A 104 1.66 8.40 10.54
C ASP A 104 1.62 7.43 11.73
N GLU A 105 0.45 6.96 12.08
CA GLU A 105 0.28 6.03 13.19
C GLU A 105 -0.02 4.61 12.68
N PRO A 106 0.66 3.59 13.25
CA PRO A 106 0.34 2.20 12.96
C PRO A 106 -1.12 1.88 13.26
N THR A 107 -1.71 1.06 12.43
CA THR A 107 -3.11 0.63 12.58
C THR A 107 -3.18 -0.88 12.78
N LYS A 108 -4.34 -1.37 13.27
CA LYS A 108 -4.60 -2.81 13.26
C LYS A 108 -4.54 -3.33 11.83
N PRO A 109 -3.89 -4.49 11.60
CA PRO A 109 -3.79 -5.04 10.26
C PRO A 109 -5.17 -5.45 9.74
N ASN A 110 -5.37 -5.31 8.43
CA ASN A 110 -6.47 -5.99 7.76
C ASN A 110 -6.13 -7.47 7.61
N TRP A 111 -7.16 -8.30 7.72
CA TRP A 111 -6.97 -9.72 7.46
C TRP A 111 -6.81 -9.98 5.95
N PHE A 112 -5.87 -10.84 5.59
CA PHE A 112 -5.76 -11.42 4.25
C PHE A 112 -5.33 -12.89 4.36
N GLU A 113 -5.60 -13.67 3.33
CA GLU A 113 -5.25 -15.08 3.30
C GLU A 113 -3.75 -15.29 3.43
N GLY A 114 -3.35 -16.21 4.29
CA GLY A 114 -1.93 -16.48 4.58
C GLY A 114 -1.28 -15.57 5.63
N GLN A 115 -1.99 -14.56 6.14
CA GLN A 115 -1.46 -13.72 7.22
C GLN A 115 -1.45 -14.48 8.53
N SER A 116 -0.27 -14.56 9.15
CA SER A 116 -0.08 -15.12 10.48
C SER A 116 0.13 -14.06 11.57
N SER A 117 0.46 -12.83 11.20
CA SER A 117 0.76 -11.76 12.13
C SER A 117 -0.47 -10.93 12.49
N THR A 118 -0.56 -10.54 13.75
CA THR A 118 -1.50 -9.55 14.27
C THR A 118 -0.82 -8.23 14.64
N ALA A 119 0.47 -8.10 14.31
CA ALA A 119 1.24 -6.88 14.55
C ALA A 119 0.60 -5.68 13.83
N PRO A 120 0.72 -4.48 14.40
CA PRO A 120 0.28 -3.27 13.71
C PRO A 120 0.96 -3.10 12.35
N THR A 121 0.31 -2.42 11.42
CA THR A 121 0.83 -2.11 10.09
C THR A 121 0.84 -0.61 9.85
N LEU A 122 1.80 -0.12 9.07
CA LEU A 122 1.73 1.21 8.50
C LEU A 122 0.72 1.19 7.35
N LYS A 123 0.16 2.34 7.02
CA LYS A 123 -0.92 2.40 6.01
C LYS A 123 -0.74 3.55 5.05
N ILE A 124 -0.94 3.25 3.78
CA ILE A 124 -1.18 4.25 2.73
C ILE A 124 -2.46 3.92 2.00
N LYS A 125 -3.09 4.93 1.44
CA LYS A 125 -4.24 4.78 0.54
C LYS A 125 -3.88 5.36 -0.81
N ILE A 126 -4.27 4.68 -1.88
CA ILE A 126 -4.06 5.11 -3.27
C ILE A 126 -5.40 5.10 -3.97
N GLY A 127 -5.65 6.11 -4.79
CA GLY A 127 -6.88 6.22 -5.57
C GLY A 127 -6.99 5.09 -6.59
N SER A 128 -8.13 4.38 -6.62
CA SER A 128 -8.38 3.35 -7.64
C SER A 128 -8.42 3.91 -9.07
N GLN A 129 -8.63 5.23 -9.20
CA GLN A 129 -8.58 5.97 -10.46
C GLN A 129 -7.15 6.37 -10.88
N VAL A 130 -6.16 6.25 -9.98
CA VAL A 130 -4.76 6.59 -10.27
C VAL A 130 -4.17 5.57 -11.24
N ASP A 131 -3.53 6.04 -12.31
CA ASP A 131 -2.69 5.21 -13.17
C ASP A 131 -1.22 5.38 -12.75
N PRO A 132 -0.58 4.36 -12.13
CA PRO A 132 0.80 4.47 -11.67
C PRO A 132 1.82 4.64 -12.80
N ARG A 133 1.44 4.34 -14.05
CA ARG A 133 2.28 4.60 -15.25
C ARG A 133 2.31 6.08 -15.66
N LEU A 134 1.32 6.85 -15.17
CA LEU A 134 1.16 8.27 -15.45
C LEU A 134 1.18 9.14 -14.21
N SER A 135 1.33 8.54 -13.03
CA SER A 135 1.24 9.22 -11.74
C SER A 135 2.25 8.63 -10.75
N THR A 136 2.92 9.51 -10.05
CA THR A 136 3.91 9.19 -9.00
C THR A 136 3.28 9.03 -7.61
N THR A 137 1.95 8.99 -7.52
CA THR A 137 1.22 8.91 -6.24
C THR A 137 1.71 7.79 -5.31
N PRO A 138 1.96 6.54 -5.77
CA PRO A 138 2.48 5.49 -4.90
C PRO A 138 3.83 5.86 -4.25
N ALA A 139 4.77 6.40 -5.01
CA ALA A 139 6.06 6.85 -4.50
C ALA A 139 5.90 8.04 -3.53
N HIS A 140 5.06 9.02 -3.88
CA HIS A 140 4.75 10.18 -3.03
C HIS A 140 4.23 9.75 -1.66
N GLU A 141 3.21 8.91 -1.61
CA GLU A 141 2.62 8.45 -0.35
C GLU A 141 3.59 7.58 0.46
N LEU A 142 4.39 6.74 -0.20
CA LEU A 142 5.43 5.99 0.47
C LEU A 142 6.48 6.92 1.09
N PHE A 143 6.85 8.01 0.41
CA PHE A 143 7.80 8.96 0.97
C PHE A 143 7.27 9.63 2.25
N HIS A 144 5.97 9.92 2.34
CA HIS A 144 5.38 10.40 3.59
C HIS A 144 5.55 9.41 4.74
N VAL A 145 5.45 8.10 4.50
CA VAL A 145 5.69 7.08 5.53
C VAL A 145 7.15 7.14 6.02
N TYR A 146 8.11 7.35 5.12
CA TYR A 146 9.51 7.60 5.48
C TYR A 146 9.64 8.87 6.31
N GLN A 147 9.07 10.00 5.87
CA GLN A 147 9.13 11.26 6.62
C GLN A 147 8.58 11.10 8.04
N TYR A 148 7.45 10.42 8.20
CA TYR A 148 6.82 10.19 9.51
C TYR A 148 7.66 9.29 10.43
N ALA A 149 8.46 8.39 9.87
CA ALA A 149 9.41 7.60 10.65
C ALA A 149 10.46 8.51 11.32
N TYR A 150 10.94 9.53 10.61
CA TYR A 150 11.98 10.44 11.10
C TYR A 150 11.43 11.59 11.95
N SER A 151 10.22 12.07 11.70
CA SER A 151 9.70 13.25 12.41
C SER A 151 8.19 13.19 12.61
N PRO A 152 7.70 13.39 13.85
CA PRO A 152 6.28 13.57 14.12
C PRO A 152 5.77 14.95 13.69
N PHE A 153 6.67 15.91 13.39
CA PHE A 153 6.29 17.26 13.00
C PHE A 153 5.90 17.32 11.53
N LYS A 154 4.65 17.73 11.27
CA LYS A 154 4.06 17.78 9.93
C LYS A 154 3.84 19.22 9.49
N THR A 155 4.92 19.89 9.16
CA THR A 155 4.78 21.19 8.49
C THR A 155 4.43 20.93 7.02
N LYS A 156 3.17 21.05 6.68
CA LYS A 156 2.59 20.59 5.40
C LYS A 156 3.37 21.06 4.18
N TRP A 157 3.75 22.36 4.11
CA TRP A 157 4.52 22.86 2.97
C TRP A 157 5.87 22.16 2.79
N PHE A 158 6.51 21.74 3.91
CA PHE A 158 7.80 21.06 3.88
C PHE A 158 7.64 19.58 3.51
N THR A 159 6.70 18.87 4.16
CA THR A 159 6.46 17.46 3.89
C THR A 159 6.00 17.23 2.45
N GLU A 160 5.04 18.02 1.97
CA GLU A 160 4.55 17.94 0.59
C GLU A 160 5.62 18.37 -0.43
N GLY A 161 6.37 19.44 -0.12
CA GLY A 161 7.45 19.92 -1.00
C GLY A 161 8.55 18.90 -1.20
N MET A 162 8.98 18.24 -0.12
CA MET A 162 9.96 17.15 -0.20
C MET A 162 9.42 15.93 -0.94
N ALA A 163 8.18 15.52 -0.66
CA ALA A 163 7.56 14.39 -1.33
C ALA A 163 7.47 14.64 -2.85
N ARG A 164 7.03 15.84 -3.26
CA ARG A 164 7.01 16.24 -4.68
C ARG A 164 8.38 16.25 -5.34
N TRP A 165 9.40 16.70 -4.63
CA TRP A 165 10.77 16.68 -5.17
C TRP A 165 11.30 15.27 -5.35
N LEU A 166 10.99 14.35 -4.43
CA LEU A 166 11.49 12.98 -4.46
C LEU A 166 10.61 12.00 -5.27
N GLU A 167 9.47 12.44 -5.76
CA GLU A 167 8.69 11.67 -6.73
C GLU A 167 9.17 11.87 -8.19
N GLU A 168 9.93 12.95 -8.47
CA GLU A 168 10.42 13.25 -9.84
C GLU A 168 11.17 12.09 -10.51
N PRO A 169 12.02 11.29 -9.82
CA PRO A 169 12.67 10.14 -10.43
C PRO A 169 11.72 9.06 -10.95
N PHE A 170 10.43 9.11 -10.56
CA PHE A 170 9.41 8.15 -10.95
C PHE A 170 8.41 8.72 -11.98
N SER A 171 8.59 9.96 -12.40
CA SER A 171 7.72 10.64 -13.37
C SER A 171 8.00 10.25 -14.83
#